data_acf252b9d460ad17277c070ef8c19574
#
_entry.id   acf252b9d460ad17277c070ef8c19574
#
_cell.length_a   1.000
_cell.length_b   1.000
_cell.length_c   1.000
_cell.angle_alpha   90.00
_cell.angle_beta   90.00
_cell.angle_gamma   90.00
#
_symmetry.space_group_name_H-M   'P 1'
#
loop_
_entity.id
_entity.type
_entity.pdbx_description
1 polymer ?
#
loop_
_entity_poly.entity_id
_entity_poly.type
_entity_poly.pdbx_seq_one_letter_code
_entity_poly.pdbx_strand_id
1 'polypeptide(L)'
;MSNGSAKQKVIQSIKDVTNILVTVSSSPSVDELSAALGLTIFLNKLGKHATAVFSGDIPPAITFLNPDKTFEQTADSLRDFIIALDKEKADHLRYKVVDDAVKIFITPYRTTITDKDLEFSQGDYNVELVLALNVENSESIDTALTAHGKILQDATVVAITAGGGKRGLGSVEGPESNASGERETVVDYDEGLKKA
;
A
#
# COMPACT_ATOMS: atom_id res chain seq x y z
N MET A 1 7.25 15.69 -23.46
CA MET A 1 6.90 14.26 -23.68
C MET A 1 5.53 14.02 -23.10
N SER A 2 4.67 13.32 -23.80
CA SER A 2 3.21 13.43 -23.62
C SER A 2 2.70 12.79 -22.34
N ASN A 3 1.75 13.45 -21.65
CA ASN A 3 0.93 12.93 -20.53
C ASN A 3 0.33 11.53 -20.77
N GLY A 4 0.16 11.12 -22.02
CA GLY A 4 -0.27 9.76 -22.38
C GLY A 4 0.69 8.66 -21.93
N SER A 5 2.00 8.92 -21.95
CA SER A 5 3.01 7.93 -21.54
C SER A 5 3.04 7.74 -20.02
N ALA A 6 2.95 8.80 -19.21
CA ALA A 6 2.94 8.72 -17.75
C ALA A 6 1.68 8.02 -17.23
N LYS A 7 0.51 8.40 -17.76
CA LYS A 7 -0.76 7.73 -17.42
C LYS A 7 -0.75 6.24 -17.74
N GLN A 8 -0.19 5.84 -18.88
CA GLN A 8 -0.08 4.44 -19.27
C GLN A 8 0.84 3.65 -18.32
N LYS A 9 1.96 4.27 -17.90
CA LYS A 9 2.87 3.66 -16.93
C LYS A 9 2.17 3.42 -15.58
N VAL A 10 1.44 4.40 -15.04
CA VAL A 10 0.66 4.25 -13.81
C VAL A 10 -0.37 3.13 -13.91
N ILE A 11 -1.13 3.09 -15.02
CA ILE A 11 -2.10 2.03 -15.26
C ILE A 11 -1.42 0.65 -15.32
N GLN A 12 -0.25 0.58 -15.94
CA GLN A 12 0.51 -0.67 -16.02
C GLN A 12 1.01 -1.09 -14.63
N SER A 13 1.62 -0.17 -13.85
CA SER A 13 2.05 -0.46 -12.48
C SER A 13 0.90 -0.99 -11.61
N ILE A 14 -0.30 -0.39 -11.72
CA ILE A 14 -1.48 -0.88 -10.99
C ILE A 14 -1.89 -2.29 -11.46
N LYS A 15 -1.79 -2.59 -12.76
CA LYS A 15 -2.15 -3.91 -13.29
C LYS A 15 -1.23 -5.01 -12.79
N ASP A 16 0.06 -4.72 -12.70
CA ASP A 16 1.11 -5.72 -12.46
C ASP A 16 1.23 -6.13 -10.98
N VAL A 17 0.61 -5.38 -10.06
CA VAL A 17 0.69 -5.61 -8.61
C VAL A 17 -0.64 -6.07 -8.03
N THR A 18 -0.59 -6.63 -6.82
CA THR A 18 -1.79 -7.01 -6.05
C THR A 18 -1.98 -6.11 -4.84
N ASN A 19 -0.91 -5.84 -4.08
CA ASN A 19 -0.95 -5.12 -2.80
C ASN A 19 -0.60 -3.65 -3.01
N ILE A 20 -1.58 -2.78 -2.80
CA ILE A 20 -1.48 -1.35 -3.09
C ILE A 20 -1.77 -0.56 -1.82
N LEU A 21 -0.86 0.35 -1.48
CA LEU A 21 -1.07 1.34 -0.44
C LEU A 21 -1.48 2.66 -1.07
N VAL A 22 -2.58 3.24 -0.63
CA VAL A 22 -3.02 4.59 -0.98
C VAL A 22 -2.76 5.50 0.21
N THR A 23 -2.11 6.62 -0.02
CA THR A 23 -1.81 7.61 1.02
C THR A 23 -2.01 9.03 0.50
N VAL A 24 -2.04 9.97 1.42
CA VAL A 24 -2.24 11.41 1.19
C VAL A 24 -1.14 12.20 1.87
N SER A 25 -1.16 13.52 1.71
CA SER A 25 -0.28 14.40 2.47
C SER A 25 -0.63 14.39 3.97
N SER A 26 0.28 14.89 4.82
CA SER A 26 0.07 15.01 6.26
C SER A 26 -1.04 16.03 6.64
N SER A 27 -1.46 16.89 5.72
CA SER A 27 -2.52 17.85 5.90
C SER A 27 -3.44 17.89 4.67
N PRO A 28 -4.16 16.78 4.40
CA PRO A 28 -4.94 16.63 3.18
C PRO A 28 -6.23 17.46 3.24
N SER A 29 -6.66 17.91 2.07
CA SER A 29 -8.00 18.48 1.89
C SER A 29 -9.08 17.38 1.95
N VAL A 30 -10.33 17.80 2.12
CA VAL A 30 -11.50 16.91 2.05
C VAL A 30 -11.57 16.18 0.70
N ASP A 31 -11.19 16.86 -0.38
CA ASP A 31 -11.22 16.30 -1.73
C ASP A 31 -10.15 15.20 -1.90
N GLU A 32 -8.96 15.41 -1.34
CA GLU A 32 -7.88 14.41 -1.36
C GLU A 32 -8.25 13.14 -0.58
N LEU A 33 -8.83 13.30 0.61
CA LEU A 33 -9.34 12.18 1.39
C LEU A 33 -10.48 11.45 0.67
N SER A 34 -11.40 12.18 0.05
CA SER A 34 -12.48 11.60 -0.74
C SER A 34 -11.96 10.84 -1.96
N ALA A 35 -10.94 11.38 -2.62
CA ALA A 35 -10.28 10.74 -3.75
C ALA A 35 -9.54 9.45 -3.31
N ALA A 36 -8.85 9.47 -2.17
CA ALA A 36 -8.18 8.30 -1.60
C ALA A 36 -9.19 7.19 -1.26
N LEU A 37 -10.30 7.54 -0.61
CA LEU A 37 -11.41 6.62 -0.34
C LEU A 37 -11.95 5.98 -1.63
N GLY A 38 -12.32 6.81 -2.60
CA GLY A 38 -12.89 6.37 -3.86
C GLY A 38 -11.93 5.47 -4.64
N LEU A 39 -10.65 5.84 -4.70
CA LEU A 39 -9.60 5.06 -5.36
C LEU A 39 -9.40 3.70 -4.69
N THR A 40 -9.32 3.65 -3.36
CA THR A 40 -9.14 2.41 -2.60
C THR A 40 -10.32 1.45 -2.82
N ILE A 41 -11.55 1.95 -2.73
CA ILE A 41 -12.75 1.15 -2.99
C ILE A 41 -12.77 0.64 -4.45
N PHE A 42 -12.39 1.50 -5.39
CA PHE A 42 -12.33 1.13 -6.81
C PHE A 42 -11.30 0.04 -7.08
N LEU A 43 -10.08 0.18 -6.53
CA LEU A 43 -9.02 -0.83 -6.68
C LEU A 43 -9.44 -2.18 -6.09
N ASN A 44 -10.06 -2.18 -4.92
CA ASN A 44 -10.57 -3.40 -4.30
C ASN A 44 -11.68 -4.06 -5.15
N LYS A 45 -12.55 -3.27 -5.79
CA LYS A 45 -13.54 -3.80 -6.76
C LYS A 45 -12.91 -4.40 -8.01
N LEU A 46 -11.70 -3.97 -8.37
CA LEU A 46 -10.91 -4.57 -9.46
C LEU A 46 -10.14 -5.83 -9.02
N GLY A 47 -10.33 -6.29 -7.80
CA GLY A 47 -9.67 -7.49 -7.25
C GLY A 47 -8.25 -7.25 -6.75
N LYS A 48 -7.86 -5.99 -6.52
CA LYS A 48 -6.60 -5.64 -5.83
C LYS A 48 -6.79 -5.69 -4.31
N HIS A 49 -5.71 -5.77 -3.58
CA HIS A 49 -5.69 -5.58 -2.13
C HIS A 49 -5.18 -4.16 -1.85
N ALA A 50 -6.08 -3.19 -1.92
CA ALA A 50 -5.76 -1.80 -1.68
C ALA A 50 -6.15 -1.38 -0.26
N THR A 51 -5.21 -0.78 0.46
CA THR A 51 -5.40 -0.21 1.80
C THR A 51 -5.08 1.27 1.75
N ALA A 52 -5.96 2.10 2.31
CA ALA A 52 -5.69 3.52 2.50
C ALA A 52 -5.15 3.78 3.91
N VAL A 53 -4.07 4.55 4.02
CA VAL A 53 -3.49 4.93 5.31
C VAL A 53 -3.54 6.45 5.46
N PHE A 54 -4.11 6.89 6.57
CA PHE A 54 -4.15 8.29 7.00
C PHE A 54 -4.23 8.36 8.52
N SER A 55 -3.24 8.97 9.16
CA SER A 55 -3.11 9.04 10.62
C SER A 55 -3.77 10.26 11.26
N GLY A 56 -4.23 11.21 10.46
CA GLY A 56 -4.87 12.44 10.94
C GLY A 56 -6.36 12.28 11.24
N ASP A 57 -6.96 13.36 11.75
CA ASP A 57 -8.38 13.40 12.07
C ASP A 57 -9.23 13.43 10.79
N ILE A 58 -10.28 12.63 10.76
CA ILE A 58 -11.23 12.58 9.65
C ILE A 58 -12.18 13.79 9.72
N PRO A 59 -12.23 14.64 8.68
CA PRO A 59 -13.15 15.77 8.64
C PRO A 59 -14.62 15.33 8.70
N PRO A 60 -15.49 16.01 9.47
CA PRO A 60 -16.91 15.69 9.56
C PRO A 60 -17.64 15.65 8.20
N ALA A 61 -17.15 16.40 7.23
CA ALA A 61 -17.72 16.48 5.88
C ALA A 61 -17.76 15.14 5.13
N ILE A 62 -16.89 14.18 5.47
CA ILE A 62 -16.82 12.86 4.81
C ILE A 62 -17.23 11.69 5.69
N THR A 63 -17.70 11.93 6.92
CA THR A 63 -18.10 10.85 7.85
C THR A 63 -19.24 9.98 7.30
N PHE A 64 -20.11 10.54 6.45
CA PHE A 64 -21.18 9.78 5.79
C PHE A 64 -20.66 8.69 4.83
N LEU A 65 -19.39 8.77 4.39
CA LEU A 65 -18.72 7.76 3.58
C LEU A 65 -18.15 6.59 4.41
N ASN A 66 -18.31 6.62 5.74
CA ASN A 66 -17.74 5.65 6.68
C ASN A 66 -16.21 5.47 6.49
N PRO A 67 -15.42 6.54 6.52
CA PRO A 67 -13.98 6.50 6.24
C PRO A 67 -13.23 5.57 7.17
N ASP A 68 -13.66 5.42 8.43
CA ASP A 68 -13.06 4.53 9.44
C ASP A 68 -13.04 3.05 9.02
N LYS A 69 -13.85 2.66 8.03
CA LYS A 69 -13.84 1.31 7.45
C LYS A 69 -12.82 1.13 6.33
N THR A 70 -12.25 2.22 5.85
CA THR A 70 -11.37 2.21 4.68
C THR A 70 -9.99 2.75 5.01
N PHE A 71 -9.89 3.79 5.86
CA PHE A 71 -8.62 4.31 6.32
C PHE A 71 -8.12 3.54 7.53
N GLU A 72 -6.86 3.13 7.47
CA GLU A 72 -6.10 2.67 8.61
C GLU A 72 -5.22 3.81 9.13
N GLN A 73 -5.08 3.90 10.45
CA GLN A 73 -4.30 4.97 11.08
C GLN A 73 -2.80 4.63 11.15
N THR A 74 -2.45 3.36 10.94
CA THR A 74 -1.06 2.88 10.94
C THR A 74 -0.81 1.95 9.76
N ALA A 75 0.45 1.73 9.43
CA ALA A 75 0.85 0.78 8.40
C ALA A 75 1.13 -0.63 8.96
N ASP A 76 0.87 -0.89 10.23
CA ASP A 76 1.23 -2.16 10.90
C ASP A 76 0.47 -3.36 10.35
N SER A 77 -0.78 -3.17 9.91
CA SER A 77 -1.60 -4.20 9.27
C SER A 77 -1.06 -4.66 7.92
N LEU A 78 -0.15 -3.91 7.32
CA LEU A 78 0.46 -4.22 6.03
C LEU A 78 1.68 -5.16 6.14
N ARG A 79 2.01 -5.61 7.35
CA ARG A 79 3.11 -6.56 7.58
C ARG A 79 2.62 -7.98 7.65
N ASP A 80 3.39 -8.87 7.07
CA ASP A 80 3.14 -10.30 7.23
C ASP A 80 3.37 -10.72 8.69
N PHE A 81 2.52 -11.60 9.19
CA PHE A 81 2.75 -12.31 10.44
C PHE A 81 3.33 -13.69 10.13
N ILE A 82 4.54 -13.95 10.58
CA ILE A 82 5.28 -15.16 10.27
C ILE A 82 5.16 -16.15 11.44
N ILE A 83 4.79 -17.38 11.09
CA ILE A 83 4.88 -18.54 11.98
C ILE A 83 5.98 -19.44 11.41
N ALA A 84 7.10 -19.50 12.08
CA ALA A 84 8.22 -20.34 11.68
C ALA A 84 8.27 -21.64 12.48
N LEU A 85 8.57 -22.73 11.80
CA LEU A 85 8.78 -24.06 12.34
C LEU A 85 9.93 -24.73 11.61
N ASP A 86 10.75 -25.50 12.32
CA ASP A 86 11.80 -26.30 11.72
C ASP A 86 11.20 -27.27 10.68
N LYS A 87 11.68 -27.16 9.44
CA LYS A 87 11.22 -27.97 8.30
C LYS A 87 11.37 -29.49 8.54
N GLU A 88 12.31 -29.91 9.38
CA GLU A 88 12.55 -31.34 9.67
C GLU A 88 11.48 -31.91 10.58
N LYS A 89 10.72 -31.05 11.30
CA LYS A 89 9.63 -31.45 12.18
C LYS A 89 8.28 -31.54 11.48
N ALA A 90 8.12 -30.96 10.30
CA ALA A 90 6.87 -30.89 9.55
C ALA A 90 6.94 -31.69 8.25
N ASP A 91 5.94 -32.55 8.02
CA ASP A 91 5.78 -33.31 6.78
C ASP A 91 4.85 -32.57 5.81
N HIS A 92 3.74 -32.05 6.33
CA HIS A 92 2.72 -31.42 5.50
C HIS A 92 2.05 -30.24 6.21
N LEU A 93 1.75 -29.18 5.43
CA LEU A 93 1.03 -28.01 5.90
C LEU A 93 -0.24 -27.80 5.06
N ARG A 94 -1.35 -27.57 5.73
CA ARG A 94 -2.63 -27.19 5.10
C ARG A 94 -3.37 -26.19 5.97
N TYR A 95 -4.25 -25.42 5.38
CA TYR A 95 -5.16 -24.57 6.15
C TYR A 95 -6.62 -24.82 5.78
N LYS A 96 -7.52 -24.47 6.67
CA LYS A 96 -8.96 -24.52 6.44
C LYS A 96 -9.62 -23.35 7.14
N VAL A 97 -10.56 -22.71 6.46
CA VAL A 97 -11.47 -21.74 7.08
C VAL A 97 -12.64 -22.51 7.67
N VAL A 98 -12.87 -22.36 8.96
CA VAL A 98 -13.96 -23.00 9.70
C VAL A 98 -14.61 -21.94 10.57
N ASP A 99 -15.88 -21.67 10.31
CA ASP A 99 -16.62 -20.58 10.93
C ASP A 99 -15.85 -19.24 10.76
N ASP A 100 -15.57 -18.55 11.84
CA ASP A 100 -14.84 -17.26 11.84
C ASP A 100 -13.33 -17.42 12.08
N ALA A 101 -12.78 -18.64 11.89
CA ALA A 101 -11.37 -18.91 12.14
C ALA A 101 -10.65 -19.56 10.96
N VAL A 102 -9.41 -19.12 10.72
CA VAL A 102 -8.46 -19.84 9.86
C VAL A 102 -7.67 -20.81 10.72
N LYS A 103 -7.83 -22.11 10.48
CA LYS A 103 -7.08 -23.17 11.16
C LYS A 103 -5.94 -23.64 10.27
N ILE A 104 -4.72 -23.58 10.80
CA ILE A 104 -3.51 -24.11 10.17
C ILE A 104 -3.23 -25.49 10.78
N PHE A 105 -3.11 -26.49 9.92
CA PHE A 105 -2.81 -27.87 10.32
C PHE A 105 -1.40 -28.21 9.87
N ILE A 106 -0.54 -28.51 10.82
CA ILE A 106 0.83 -28.94 10.57
C ILE A 106 0.91 -30.43 10.96
N THR A 107 1.22 -31.28 9.99
CA THR A 107 1.39 -32.72 10.24
C THR A 107 2.83 -32.97 10.68
N PRO A 108 3.07 -33.50 11.89
CA PRO A 108 4.43 -33.75 12.35
C PRO A 108 5.08 -34.90 11.59
N TYR A 109 6.39 -34.81 11.40
CA TYR A 109 7.21 -35.88 10.84
C TYR A 109 8.07 -36.53 11.94
N ARG A 110 7.72 -37.76 12.33
CA ARG A 110 8.46 -38.56 13.31
C ARG A 110 8.75 -37.88 14.66
N THR A 111 7.96 -36.86 15.01
CA THR A 111 8.11 -36.08 16.23
C THR A 111 6.77 -35.55 16.71
N THR A 112 6.75 -34.91 17.86
CA THR A 112 5.58 -34.14 18.34
C THR A 112 5.90 -32.67 18.21
N ILE A 113 4.96 -31.90 17.66
CA ILE A 113 5.06 -30.44 17.56
C ILE A 113 4.31 -29.83 18.76
N THR A 114 4.96 -28.89 19.41
CA THR A 114 4.42 -28.12 20.54
C THR A 114 4.49 -26.62 20.22
N ASP A 115 3.88 -25.79 21.06
CA ASP A 115 3.96 -24.33 20.96
C ASP A 115 5.41 -23.79 21.01
N LYS A 116 6.31 -24.51 21.72
CA LYS A 116 7.72 -24.15 21.86
C LYS A 116 8.53 -24.39 20.59
N ASP A 117 8.00 -25.16 19.66
CA ASP A 117 8.63 -25.43 18.36
C ASP A 117 8.24 -24.37 17.33
N LEU A 118 7.33 -23.44 17.66
CA LEU A 118 6.87 -22.38 16.80
C LEU A 118 7.52 -21.04 17.21
N GLU A 119 8.08 -20.35 16.24
CA GLU A 119 8.53 -18.97 16.37
C GLU A 119 7.52 -18.04 15.70
N PHE A 120 7.19 -16.93 16.38
CA PHE A 120 6.30 -15.90 15.87
C PHE A 120 7.06 -14.61 15.67
N SER A 121 6.96 -14.03 14.48
CA SER A 121 7.64 -12.78 14.14
C SER A 121 6.82 -11.94 13.18
N GLN A 122 7.16 -10.64 13.11
CA GLN A 122 6.66 -9.74 12.09
C GLN A 122 7.59 -9.83 10.87
N GLY A 123 6.99 -10.01 9.71
CA GLY A 123 7.68 -9.98 8.43
C GLY A 123 7.92 -8.57 7.90
N ASP A 124 8.32 -8.50 6.65
CA ASP A 124 8.40 -7.26 5.89
C ASP A 124 7.01 -6.75 5.51
N TYR A 125 6.95 -5.50 5.05
CA TYR A 125 5.71 -4.92 4.55
C TYR A 125 5.34 -5.56 3.22
N ASN A 126 4.10 -6.02 3.12
CA ASN A 126 3.56 -6.62 1.90
C ASN A 126 2.90 -5.53 1.05
N VAL A 127 3.69 -4.56 0.58
CA VAL A 127 3.28 -3.44 -0.27
C VAL A 127 4.14 -3.43 -1.52
N GLU A 128 3.51 -3.53 -2.69
CA GLU A 128 4.19 -3.52 -3.98
C GLU A 128 4.16 -2.15 -4.64
N LEU A 129 3.06 -1.39 -4.42
CA LEU A 129 2.83 -0.07 -5.01
C LEU A 129 2.27 0.89 -3.97
N VAL A 130 2.84 2.07 -3.88
CA VAL A 130 2.32 3.20 -3.12
C VAL A 130 1.76 4.24 -4.09
N LEU A 131 0.48 4.58 -3.93
CA LEU A 131 -0.17 5.69 -4.63
C LEU A 131 -0.30 6.86 -3.66
N ALA A 132 0.55 7.86 -3.83
CA ALA A 132 0.59 9.06 -3.00
C ALA A 132 -0.19 10.19 -3.68
N LEU A 133 -1.32 10.59 -3.08
CA LEU A 133 -2.19 11.62 -3.64
C LEU A 133 -1.80 12.99 -3.09
N ASN A 134 -1.46 13.89 -3.99
CA ASN A 134 -1.05 15.27 -3.73
C ASN A 134 0.09 15.41 -2.69
N VAL A 135 1.05 14.49 -2.75
CA VAL A 135 2.27 14.49 -1.94
C VAL A 135 3.41 15.04 -2.78
N GLU A 136 3.96 16.18 -2.38
CA GLU A 136 5.02 16.87 -3.13
C GLU A 136 6.43 16.32 -2.86
N ASN A 137 6.65 15.81 -1.64
CA ASN A 137 7.94 15.27 -1.21
C ASN A 137 7.76 14.29 -0.04
N SER A 138 8.81 13.59 0.32
CA SER A 138 8.79 12.61 1.42
C SER A 138 8.46 13.20 2.79
N GLU A 139 8.72 14.48 3.00
CA GLU A 139 8.44 15.17 4.27
C GLU A 139 6.96 15.55 4.40
N SER A 140 6.27 15.71 3.28
CA SER A 140 4.86 16.05 3.25
C SER A 140 3.91 14.85 3.25
N ILE A 141 4.42 13.64 3.20
CA ILE A 141 3.62 12.40 3.28
C ILE A 141 3.02 12.23 4.67
N ASP A 142 1.92 11.47 4.76
CA ASP A 142 1.28 11.16 6.05
C ASP A 142 2.27 10.57 7.07
N THR A 143 2.12 10.96 8.34
CA THR A 143 3.06 10.61 9.41
C THR A 143 3.09 9.11 9.71
N ALA A 144 2.02 8.37 9.45
CA ALA A 144 2.03 6.91 9.56
C ALA A 144 3.07 6.26 8.64
N LEU A 145 3.39 6.88 7.49
CA LEU A 145 4.39 6.34 6.56
C LEU A 145 5.80 6.88 6.83
N THR A 146 5.94 8.08 7.38
CA THR A 146 7.27 8.58 7.78
C THR A 146 7.91 7.72 8.86
N ALA A 147 7.09 7.17 9.76
CA ALA A 147 7.54 6.21 10.78
C ALA A 147 7.97 4.85 10.17
N HIS A 148 7.54 4.55 8.96
CA HIS A 148 7.76 3.28 8.27
C HIS A 148 8.44 3.45 6.90
N GLY A 149 9.49 4.26 6.85
CA GLY A 149 10.21 4.65 5.63
C GLY A 149 10.68 3.47 4.75
N LYS A 150 10.80 2.26 5.30
CA LYS A 150 11.12 1.04 4.53
C LYS A 150 10.08 0.76 3.45
N ILE A 151 8.79 1.03 3.68
CA ILE A 151 7.74 0.86 2.67
C ILE A 151 8.05 1.67 1.41
N LEU A 152 8.48 2.93 1.58
CA LEU A 152 8.79 3.82 0.47
C LEU A 152 10.10 3.45 -0.26
N GLN A 153 10.97 2.68 0.38
CA GLN A 153 12.22 2.19 -0.22
C GLN A 153 12.00 0.91 -1.02
N ASP A 154 11.15 0.02 -0.53
CA ASP A 154 10.96 -1.32 -1.11
C ASP A 154 9.85 -1.33 -2.18
N ALA A 155 8.81 -0.50 -2.04
CA ALA A 155 7.70 -0.43 -2.98
C ALA A 155 7.97 0.54 -4.15
N THR A 156 7.26 0.32 -5.25
CA THR A 156 7.17 1.33 -6.32
C THR A 156 6.29 2.49 -5.82
N VAL A 157 6.78 3.73 -5.91
CA VAL A 157 6.02 4.92 -5.48
C VAL A 157 5.55 5.71 -6.69
N VAL A 158 4.26 5.99 -6.76
CA VAL A 158 3.63 6.84 -7.78
C VAL A 158 2.94 8.01 -7.09
N ALA A 159 3.40 9.23 -7.36
CA ALA A 159 2.71 10.43 -6.92
C ALA A 159 1.71 10.90 -7.99
N ILE A 160 0.49 11.21 -7.54
CA ILE A 160 -0.58 11.78 -8.34
C ILE A 160 -0.89 13.14 -7.76
N THR A 161 -0.52 14.22 -8.46
CA THR A 161 -0.69 15.60 -7.99
C THR A 161 -1.69 16.36 -8.86
N ALA A 162 -2.47 17.24 -8.23
CA ALA A 162 -3.35 18.19 -8.91
C ALA A 162 -2.63 19.53 -9.00
N GLY A 163 -2.23 19.94 -10.20
CA GLY A 163 -1.65 21.27 -10.48
C GLY A 163 -0.19 21.27 -10.91
N GLY A 164 0.06 22.08 -11.92
CA GLY A 164 1.21 22.16 -12.78
C GLY A 164 2.59 22.11 -12.17
N GLY A 165 3.29 21.02 -12.39
CA GLY A 165 4.68 21.08 -12.75
C GLY A 165 5.69 21.23 -11.64
N LYS A 166 5.42 20.83 -10.40
CA LYS A 166 6.48 20.63 -9.40
C LYS A 166 6.72 19.15 -9.19
N ARG A 167 7.99 18.79 -9.05
CA ARG A 167 8.47 17.44 -8.80
C ARG A 167 7.82 16.87 -7.56
N GLY A 168 7.05 15.79 -7.68
CA GLY A 168 6.42 15.10 -6.59
C GLY A 168 7.21 13.86 -6.15
N LEU A 169 6.82 13.28 -5.02
CA LEU A 169 7.30 11.98 -4.59
C LEU A 169 6.81 10.90 -5.56
N GLY A 170 7.69 10.24 -6.28
CA GLY A 170 7.26 9.13 -7.15
C GLY A 170 8.37 8.48 -7.95
N SER A 171 8.24 7.19 -8.17
CA SER A 171 9.09 6.41 -9.06
C SER A 171 8.25 5.53 -9.97
N VAL A 172 8.61 5.42 -11.25
CA VAL A 172 8.00 4.46 -12.19
C VAL A 172 9.07 3.54 -12.78
N GLU A 173 10.15 3.34 -12.09
CA GLU A 173 11.15 2.35 -12.46
C GLU A 173 11.22 1.27 -11.39
N GLY A 174 11.14 0.02 -11.83
CA GLY A 174 11.16 -1.15 -10.96
C GLY A 174 12.47 -1.31 -10.17
N PRO A 175 12.59 -2.37 -9.34
CA PRO A 175 13.61 -2.52 -8.30
C PRO A 175 15.07 -2.61 -8.76
N GLU A 176 15.39 -2.45 -10.04
CA GLU A 176 16.75 -2.59 -10.59
C GLU A 176 17.55 -1.30 -10.74
N SER A 177 17.07 -0.14 -10.32
CA SER A 177 17.86 1.07 -10.41
C SER A 177 18.72 1.28 -9.17
N ASN A 178 20.00 1.03 -9.35
CA ASN A 178 21.09 1.28 -8.41
C ASN A 178 21.03 2.64 -7.70
N ALA A 179 21.45 2.60 -6.46
CA ALA A 179 21.76 3.61 -5.47
C ALA A 179 22.33 4.96 -5.98
N SER A 180 21.61 5.69 -6.77
CA SER A 180 21.86 7.11 -6.98
C SER A 180 20.58 7.81 -7.42
N GLY A 181 19.82 8.22 -6.44
CA GLY A 181 18.90 9.34 -6.37
C GLY A 181 17.95 9.57 -7.55
N GLU A 182 16.75 9.92 -7.21
CA GLU A 182 15.75 10.58 -8.02
C GLU A 182 14.93 9.67 -8.95
N ARG A 183 13.89 9.13 -8.37
CA ARG A 183 12.84 8.41 -9.07
C ARG A 183 11.58 9.27 -9.07
N GLU A 184 11.22 9.78 -10.24
CA GLU A 184 10.03 10.62 -10.36
C GLU A 184 9.08 10.13 -11.44
N THR A 185 7.80 9.99 -11.10
CA THR A 185 6.72 10.16 -12.08
C THR A 185 5.61 10.99 -11.47
N VAL A 186 5.52 12.20 -11.94
CA VAL A 186 4.42 13.12 -11.63
C VAL A 186 3.37 12.96 -12.74
N VAL A 187 2.15 12.61 -12.37
CA VAL A 187 0.98 12.67 -13.24
C VAL A 187 0.18 13.91 -12.86
N ASP A 188 0.22 14.93 -13.72
CA ASP A 188 -0.58 16.13 -13.56
C ASP A 188 -1.97 15.90 -14.15
N TYR A 189 -3.01 16.07 -13.33
CA TYR A 189 -4.41 15.87 -13.72
C TYR A 189 -5.10 17.13 -14.26
N ASP A 190 -4.47 18.30 -14.13
CA ASP A 190 -5.14 19.59 -14.41
C ASP A 190 -5.36 19.89 -15.91
N GLU A 191 -4.64 19.20 -16.83
CA GLU A 191 -4.85 19.39 -18.26
C GLU A 191 -6.12 18.72 -18.83
N GLY A 192 -6.71 17.77 -18.11
CA GLY A 192 -7.92 17.05 -18.55
C GLY A 192 -9.22 17.80 -18.31
N LEU A 193 -9.28 18.65 -17.30
CA LEU A 193 -10.49 19.38 -16.90
C LEU A 193 -10.72 20.69 -17.65
N LYS A 194 -9.70 21.21 -18.35
CA LYS A 194 -9.81 22.48 -19.14
C LYS A 194 -10.39 22.28 -20.54
N LYS A 195 -10.70 21.04 -20.94
CA LYS A 195 -11.21 20.70 -22.29
C LYS A 195 -12.57 20.02 -22.32
N ALA A 196 -13.33 20.11 -21.22
CA ALA A 196 -14.72 19.61 -21.17
C ALA A 196 -15.71 20.79 -21.16
#